data_e4ee80996d0bc9da3627a1ced2263bc9
#
_entry.id   e4ee80996d0bc9da3627a1ced2263bc9
#
_cell.length_a   1.000
_cell.length_b   1.000
_cell.length_c   1.000
_cell.angle_alpha   90.00
_cell.angle_beta   90.00
_cell.angle_gamma   90.00
#
_symmetry.space_group_name_H-M   'P 1'
#
loop_
_entity.id
_entity.type
_entity.pdbx_description
1 polymer ?
#
loop_
_entity_poly.entity_id
_entity_poly.type
_entity_poly.pdbx_seq_one_letter_code
_entity_poly.pdbx_strand_id
1 'polypeptide(L)'
;MMVMKKRLIIIAVLVISLVTSYILCGTGQNDAGIDSIKIEESTAVLENGVSLDSVAGTYCGVLPTDVATTLTLNADGTYLLIRTFKEKQNEREKLRGTFQVLDGNILMLVHPSSGDNIFYKVRDANHIILIDSFGNEPKKEVRKDYTLKKIG
;
A
#
# COMPACT_ATOMS: atom_id res chain seq x y z
N MET A 1 -41.74 26.97 5.25
CA MET A 1 -40.72 28.06 5.17
C MET A 1 -39.91 28.26 6.45
N MET A 2 -40.41 27.92 7.62
CA MET A 2 -39.70 28.12 8.90
C MET A 2 -38.55 27.11 9.16
N VAL A 3 -38.65 25.89 8.64
CA VAL A 3 -37.64 24.84 8.87
C VAL A 3 -36.35 25.04 8.07
N MET A 4 -36.42 25.64 6.88
CA MET A 4 -35.24 25.90 6.06
C MET A 4 -34.34 27.00 6.64
N LYS A 5 -34.91 28.03 7.25
CA LYS A 5 -34.13 29.12 7.88
C LYS A 5 -33.33 28.64 9.07
N LYS A 6 -33.86 27.71 9.87
CA LYS A 6 -33.16 27.14 11.01
C LYS A 6 -31.96 26.24 10.61
N ARG A 7 -32.07 25.53 9.50
CA ARG A 7 -30.96 24.70 8.98
C ARG A 7 -29.82 25.54 8.42
N LEU A 8 -30.13 26.67 7.77
CA LEU A 8 -29.12 27.59 7.25
C LEU A 8 -28.32 28.27 8.37
N ILE A 9 -28.99 28.64 9.45
CA ILE A 9 -28.36 29.28 10.62
C ILE A 9 -27.42 28.28 11.33
N ILE A 10 -27.80 27.01 11.46
CA ILE A 10 -26.98 26.00 12.08
C ILE A 10 -25.73 25.72 11.25
N ILE A 11 -25.83 25.69 9.92
CA ILE A 11 -24.66 25.51 9.03
C ILE A 11 -23.72 26.72 9.12
N ALA A 12 -24.26 27.94 9.17
CA ALA A 12 -23.48 29.15 9.31
C ALA A 12 -22.71 29.21 10.65
N VAL A 13 -23.34 28.80 11.73
CA VAL A 13 -22.72 28.76 13.06
C VAL A 13 -21.60 27.69 13.12
N LEU A 14 -21.80 26.53 12.48
CA LEU A 14 -20.78 25.47 12.39
C LEU A 14 -19.55 25.91 11.58
N VAL A 15 -19.75 26.63 10.48
CA VAL A 15 -18.65 27.15 9.66
C VAL A 15 -17.84 28.22 10.40
N ILE A 16 -18.52 29.12 11.12
CA ILE A 16 -17.86 30.16 11.91
C ILE A 16 -17.08 29.54 13.08
N SER A 17 -17.59 28.51 13.72
CA SER A 17 -16.92 27.76 14.78
C SER A 17 -15.64 27.08 14.30
N LEU A 18 -15.64 26.53 13.09
CA LEU A 18 -14.45 25.92 12.49
C LEU A 18 -13.37 26.95 12.11
N VAL A 19 -13.79 28.12 11.61
CA VAL A 19 -12.84 29.19 11.24
C VAL A 19 -12.19 29.81 12.46
N THR A 20 -12.93 30.05 13.56
CA THR A 20 -12.36 30.56 14.79
C THR A 20 -11.39 29.62 15.49
N SER A 21 -11.64 28.30 15.36
CA SER A 21 -10.69 27.29 15.86
C SER A 21 -9.37 27.28 15.07
N TYR A 22 -9.43 27.59 13.78
CA TYR A 22 -8.24 27.67 12.93
C TYR A 22 -7.38 28.92 13.23
N ILE A 23 -8.01 30.04 13.58
CA ILE A 23 -7.31 31.31 13.89
C ILE A 23 -6.64 31.24 15.26
N LEU A 24 -7.23 30.56 16.24
CA LEU A 24 -6.66 30.41 17.58
C LEU A 24 -5.45 29.47 17.66
N CYS A 25 -5.28 28.59 16.67
CA CYS A 25 -4.08 27.74 16.55
C CYS A 25 -2.88 28.45 15.91
N GLY A 26 -3.06 29.67 15.35
CA GLY A 26 -2.04 30.40 14.58
C GLY A 26 -1.31 31.52 15.32
N THR A 27 -1.61 31.79 16.60
CA THR A 27 -0.94 32.86 17.39
C THR A 27 -0.13 32.30 18.54
N GLY A 28 0.82 31.45 18.24
CA GLY A 28 1.94 31.15 19.10
C GLY A 28 3.17 31.87 18.55
N GLN A 29 3.35 33.16 18.88
CA GLN A 29 4.64 33.83 18.73
C GLN A 29 5.62 33.14 19.66
N ASN A 30 6.64 32.49 19.11
CA ASN A 30 7.94 32.38 19.73
C ASN A 30 8.99 32.54 18.64
N ASP A 31 9.63 33.71 18.66
CA ASP A 31 10.91 33.94 18.05
C ASP A 31 11.91 32.90 18.56
N ALA A 32 12.40 32.05 17.69
CA ALA A 32 13.75 31.49 17.76
C ALA A 32 14.06 30.74 16.47
N GLY A 33 15.00 31.26 15.69
CA GLY A 33 15.86 30.45 14.84
C GLY A 33 15.16 29.86 13.57
N ILE A 34 15.34 30.55 12.47
CA ILE A 34 15.15 30.02 11.13
C ILE A 34 16.21 28.93 10.95
N ASP A 35 15.88 27.71 11.32
CA ASP A 35 16.48 26.56 10.69
C ASP A 35 15.50 26.07 9.63
N SER A 36 15.98 26.09 8.40
CA SER A 36 15.33 25.57 7.23
C SER A 36 14.86 24.15 7.55
N ILE A 37 13.58 23.98 7.85
CA ILE A 37 12.96 22.65 7.84
C ILE A 37 12.97 22.24 6.38
N LYS A 38 14.07 21.60 5.98
CA LYS A 38 14.07 20.68 4.87
C LYS A 38 12.95 19.71 5.16
N ILE A 39 11.88 19.80 4.41
CA ILE A 39 10.90 18.73 4.34
C ILE A 39 11.69 17.58 3.72
N GLU A 40 12.35 16.83 4.56
CA GLU A 40 12.81 15.50 4.18
C GLU A 40 11.52 14.74 3.98
N GLU A 41 11.28 14.46 2.71
CA GLU A 41 10.36 13.44 2.26
C GLU A 41 10.60 12.23 3.18
N SER A 42 9.64 12.01 4.09
CA SER A 42 9.70 10.94 5.07
C SER A 42 9.66 9.63 4.32
N THR A 43 10.82 9.19 3.85
CA THR A 43 11.06 7.77 3.64
C THR A 43 10.92 7.16 5.03
N ALA A 44 9.77 6.56 5.31
CA ALA A 44 9.57 5.75 6.48
C ALA A 44 10.56 4.58 6.40
N VAL A 45 11.77 4.80 6.91
CA VAL A 45 12.75 3.76 7.16
C VAL A 45 12.21 2.99 8.36
N LEU A 46 11.53 1.89 8.08
CA LEU A 46 11.20 0.92 9.11
C LEU A 46 12.52 0.35 9.62
N GLU A 47 12.81 0.57 10.87
CA GLU A 47 13.98 -0.02 11.56
C GLU A 47 14.02 -1.51 11.27
N ASN A 48 15.07 -1.98 10.58
CA ASN A 48 15.31 -3.36 10.12
C ASN A 48 14.40 -3.88 8.99
N GLY A 49 13.69 -3.03 8.27
CA GLY A 49 12.73 -3.42 7.24
C GLY A 49 13.16 -3.10 5.80
N VAL A 50 12.52 -3.79 4.91
CA VAL A 50 12.57 -3.55 3.47
C VAL A 50 11.82 -2.25 3.16
N SER A 51 12.43 -1.30 2.46
CA SER A 51 11.78 -0.05 2.05
C SER A 51 10.91 -0.25 0.81
N LEU A 52 9.91 0.64 0.59
CA LEU A 52 9.09 0.61 -0.63
C LEU A 52 9.95 0.68 -1.89
N ASP A 53 10.96 1.55 -1.93
CA ASP A 53 11.87 1.68 -3.06
C ASP A 53 12.66 0.40 -3.34
N SER A 54 13.08 -0.31 -2.31
CA SER A 54 13.88 -1.53 -2.46
C SER A 54 13.07 -2.69 -3.06
N VAL A 55 11.76 -2.71 -2.83
CA VAL A 55 10.86 -3.73 -3.41
C VAL A 55 10.22 -3.28 -4.71
N ALA A 56 10.28 -2.00 -5.06
CA ALA A 56 9.71 -1.51 -6.30
C ALA A 56 10.31 -2.25 -7.50
N GLY A 57 9.46 -2.59 -8.46
CA GLY A 57 9.84 -3.33 -9.66
C GLY A 57 8.78 -4.32 -10.11
N THR A 58 9.07 -5.06 -11.17
CA THR A 58 8.17 -6.05 -11.73
C THR A 58 8.69 -7.45 -11.45
N TYR A 59 7.83 -8.29 -10.89
CA TYR A 59 8.10 -9.68 -10.54
C TYR A 59 7.23 -10.60 -11.38
N CYS A 60 7.82 -11.67 -11.91
CA CYS A 60 7.12 -12.65 -12.75
C CYS A 60 7.39 -14.08 -12.29
N GLY A 61 6.42 -14.95 -12.52
CA GLY A 61 6.53 -16.38 -12.28
C GLY A 61 5.25 -17.12 -12.64
N VAL A 62 5.32 -18.43 -12.54
CA VAL A 62 4.14 -19.30 -12.67
C VAL A 62 3.85 -19.87 -11.29
N LEU A 63 2.72 -19.51 -10.73
CA LEU A 63 2.24 -20.01 -9.44
C LEU A 63 1.53 -21.36 -9.64
N PRO A 64 1.27 -22.13 -8.57
CA PRO A 64 0.54 -23.39 -8.64
C PRO A 64 -0.75 -23.28 -9.43
N THR A 65 -1.18 -24.38 -10.05
CA THR A 65 -2.32 -24.43 -10.98
C THR A 65 -2.10 -23.65 -12.29
N ASP A 66 -0.84 -23.57 -12.74
CA ASP A 66 -0.45 -22.94 -14.01
C ASP A 66 -0.90 -21.48 -14.16
N VAL A 67 -0.87 -20.72 -13.06
CA VAL A 67 -1.22 -19.30 -13.04
C VAL A 67 0.01 -18.46 -13.35
N ALA A 68 0.14 -18.00 -14.60
CA ALA A 68 1.17 -17.03 -14.97
C ALA A 68 0.88 -15.69 -14.27
N THR A 69 1.80 -15.26 -13.43
CA THR A 69 1.62 -14.10 -12.55
C THR A 69 2.68 -13.02 -12.85
N THR A 70 2.22 -11.79 -13.02
CA THR A 70 3.07 -10.59 -13.09
C THR A 70 2.60 -9.59 -12.03
N LEU A 71 3.48 -9.24 -11.12
CA LEU A 71 3.24 -8.26 -10.05
C LEU A 71 4.19 -7.09 -10.23
N THR A 72 3.65 -5.89 -10.43
CA THR A 72 4.41 -4.64 -10.43
C THR A 72 4.13 -3.90 -9.13
N LEU A 73 5.20 -3.59 -8.40
CA LEU A 73 5.19 -2.77 -7.19
C LEU A 73 5.80 -1.42 -7.52
N ASN A 74 5.09 -0.34 -7.23
CA ASN A 74 5.56 1.02 -7.44
C ASN A 74 6.10 1.61 -6.13
N ALA A 75 7.07 2.50 -6.23
CA ALA A 75 7.66 3.17 -5.07
C ALA A 75 6.66 4.05 -4.29
N ASP A 76 5.54 4.43 -4.92
CA ASP A 76 4.44 5.17 -4.30
C ASP A 76 3.49 4.28 -3.43
N GLY A 77 3.80 3.00 -3.27
CA GLY A 77 2.98 2.05 -2.51
C GLY A 77 1.77 1.50 -3.28
N THR A 78 1.68 1.70 -4.59
CA THR A 78 0.65 1.09 -5.43
C THR A 78 1.13 -0.17 -6.10
N TYR A 79 0.21 -1.07 -6.48
CA TYR A 79 0.54 -2.28 -7.22
C TYR A 79 -0.38 -2.53 -8.41
N LEU A 80 0.14 -3.30 -9.35
CA LEU A 80 -0.61 -3.93 -10.44
C LEU A 80 -0.29 -5.42 -10.46
N LEU A 81 -1.30 -6.26 -10.23
CA LEU A 81 -1.20 -7.71 -10.31
C LEU A 81 -1.98 -8.22 -11.53
N ILE A 82 -1.32 -8.97 -12.39
CA ILE A 82 -1.92 -9.61 -13.55
C ILE A 82 -1.73 -11.11 -13.39
N ARG A 83 -2.84 -11.85 -13.41
CA ARG A 83 -2.87 -13.32 -13.36
C ARG A 83 -3.50 -13.87 -14.64
N THR A 84 -2.88 -14.83 -15.27
CA THR A 84 -3.40 -15.52 -16.44
C THR A 84 -3.55 -17.01 -16.10
N PHE A 85 -4.76 -17.50 -16.13
CA PHE A 85 -5.14 -18.86 -15.75
C PHE A 85 -5.15 -19.75 -17.00
N LYS A 86 -4.13 -20.57 -17.19
CA LYS A 86 -4.02 -21.44 -18.37
C LYS A 86 -5.16 -22.46 -18.45
N GLU A 87 -5.58 -23.00 -17.31
CA GLU A 87 -6.67 -23.98 -17.26
C GLU A 87 -8.04 -23.40 -17.67
N LYS A 88 -8.22 -22.08 -17.54
CA LYS A 88 -9.45 -21.36 -17.87
C LYS A 88 -9.33 -20.63 -19.23
N GLN A 89 -8.86 -21.29 -20.25
CA GLN A 89 -8.75 -20.74 -21.62
C GLN A 89 -7.94 -19.42 -21.67
N ASN A 90 -6.91 -19.29 -20.81
CA ASN A 90 -6.12 -18.07 -20.64
C ASN A 90 -6.92 -16.86 -20.13
N GLU A 91 -7.95 -17.09 -19.32
CA GLU A 91 -8.64 -16.01 -18.62
C GLU A 91 -7.62 -15.14 -17.89
N ARG A 92 -7.76 -13.82 -18.04
CA ARG A 92 -6.84 -12.84 -17.50
C ARG A 92 -7.53 -11.98 -16.44
N GLU A 93 -7.00 -12.01 -15.24
CA GLU A 93 -7.41 -11.15 -14.14
C GLU A 93 -6.41 -10.01 -13.96
N LYS A 94 -6.91 -8.81 -13.68
CA LYS A 94 -6.11 -7.62 -13.43
C LYS A 94 -6.59 -6.93 -12.16
N LEU A 95 -5.75 -6.92 -11.14
CA LEU A 95 -6.01 -6.28 -9.86
C LEU A 95 -5.09 -5.08 -9.67
N ARG A 96 -5.63 -4.03 -9.06
CA ARG A 96 -4.89 -2.81 -8.69
C ARG A 96 -5.26 -2.41 -7.28
N GLY A 97 -4.32 -1.86 -6.55
CA GLY A 97 -4.55 -1.38 -5.20
C GLY A 97 -3.28 -0.80 -4.61
N THR A 98 -3.23 -0.75 -3.30
CA THR A 98 -2.06 -0.33 -2.53
C THR A 98 -1.43 -1.52 -1.82
N PHE A 99 -0.16 -1.43 -1.51
CA PHE A 99 0.51 -2.43 -0.68
C PHE A 99 1.22 -1.77 0.50
N GLN A 100 1.42 -2.56 1.53
CA GLN A 100 2.13 -2.17 2.74
C GLN A 100 3.22 -3.19 3.04
N VAL A 101 4.30 -2.75 3.67
CA VAL A 101 5.34 -3.62 4.20
C VAL A 101 5.06 -3.86 5.67
N LEU A 102 4.88 -5.11 6.05
CA LEU A 102 4.62 -5.55 7.42
C LEU A 102 5.83 -6.33 7.94
N ASP A 103 6.08 -6.25 9.24
CA ASP A 103 7.13 -7.03 9.95
C ASP A 103 8.48 -7.05 9.21
N GLY A 104 8.79 -5.94 8.53
CA GLY A 104 10.06 -5.70 7.87
C GLY A 104 10.28 -6.41 6.52
N ASN A 105 9.53 -7.46 6.19
CA ASN A 105 9.71 -8.18 4.93
C ASN A 105 8.45 -8.84 4.35
N ILE A 106 7.29 -8.58 4.90
CA ILE A 106 6.00 -9.08 4.38
C ILE A 106 5.32 -7.97 3.60
N LEU A 107 4.97 -8.23 2.36
CA LEU A 107 4.19 -7.36 1.50
C LEU A 107 2.72 -7.77 1.60
N MET A 108 1.86 -6.89 2.05
CA MET A 108 0.41 -7.07 2.04
C MET A 108 -0.20 -6.23 0.92
N LEU A 109 -0.72 -6.88 -0.10
CA LEU A 109 -1.45 -6.24 -1.19
C LEU A 109 -2.92 -6.13 -0.79
N VAL A 110 -3.44 -4.91 -0.76
CA VAL A 110 -4.83 -4.62 -0.38
C VAL A 110 -5.66 -4.40 -1.63
N HIS A 111 -6.70 -5.20 -1.81
CA HIS A 111 -7.66 -5.00 -2.91
C HIS A 111 -8.79 -4.09 -2.45
N PRO A 112 -9.04 -2.95 -3.12
CA PRO A 112 -9.97 -1.93 -2.62
C PRO A 112 -11.45 -2.35 -2.62
N SER A 113 -11.81 -3.38 -3.38
CA SER A 113 -13.22 -3.76 -3.56
C SER A 113 -13.62 -5.03 -2.79
N SER A 114 -12.72 -6.02 -2.66
CA SER A 114 -13.06 -7.31 -2.04
C SER A 114 -12.70 -7.39 -0.56
N GLY A 115 -11.76 -6.55 -0.11
CA GLY A 115 -11.17 -6.66 1.22
C GLY A 115 -10.24 -7.87 1.38
N ASP A 116 -10.04 -8.65 0.32
CA ASP A 116 -9.10 -9.76 0.32
C ASP A 116 -7.67 -9.24 0.20
N ASN A 117 -6.80 -9.72 1.06
CA ASN A 117 -5.40 -9.37 1.04
C ASN A 117 -4.58 -10.53 0.48
N ILE A 118 -3.57 -10.20 -0.33
CA ILE A 118 -2.60 -11.16 -0.85
C ILE A 118 -1.26 -10.86 -0.19
N PHE A 119 -0.60 -11.89 0.32
CA PHE A 119 0.64 -11.73 1.07
C PHE A 119 1.82 -12.35 0.33
N TYR A 120 2.90 -11.59 0.25
CA TYR A 120 4.19 -12.06 -0.24
C TYR A 120 5.25 -11.78 0.82
N LYS A 121 6.26 -12.63 0.89
CA LYS A 121 7.44 -12.38 1.73
C LYS A 121 8.64 -12.09 0.84
N VAL A 122 9.37 -11.02 1.14
CA VAL A 122 10.62 -10.69 0.47
C VAL A 122 11.69 -11.67 0.92
N ARG A 123 12.26 -12.42 -0.02
CA ARG A 123 13.31 -13.39 0.23
C ARG A 123 14.70 -12.78 0.08
N ASP A 124 14.86 -11.98 -0.95
CA ASP A 124 16.08 -11.25 -1.29
C ASP A 124 15.73 -10.11 -2.26
N ALA A 125 16.72 -9.39 -2.75
CA ALA A 125 16.53 -8.25 -3.67
C ALA A 125 15.77 -8.60 -4.97
N ASN A 126 15.74 -9.88 -5.36
CA ASN A 126 15.20 -10.32 -6.64
C ASN A 126 14.05 -11.33 -6.53
N HIS A 127 13.72 -11.80 -5.34
CA HIS A 127 12.72 -12.84 -5.17
C HIS A 127 11.74 -12.52 -4.05
N ILE A 128 10.47 -12.71 -4.37
CA ILE A 128 9.37 -12.70 -3.40
C ILE A 128 8.64 -14.04 -3.47
N ILE A 129 8.10 -14.49 -2.36
CA ILE A 129 7.36 -15.74 -2.25
C ILE A 129 5.94 -15.49 -1.78
N LEU A 130 4.96 -16.10 -2.44
CA LEU A 130 3.57 -16.09 -2.00
C LEU A 130 3.44 -16.87 -0.68
N ILE A 131 2.81 -16.27 0.32
CA ILE A 131 2.58 -16.84 1.65
C ILE A 131 1.10 -16.83 1.98
N ASP A 132 0.71 -17.55 3.03
CA ASP A 132 -0.66 -17.52 3.53
C ASP A 132 -0.95 -16.26 4.37
N SER A 133 -2.21 -16.09 4.78
CA SER A 133 -2.64 -14.95 5.60
C SER A 133 -2.08 -14.95 7.02
N PHE A 134 -1.48 -16.04 7.46
CA PHE A 134 -0.81 -16.18 8.76
C PHE A 134 0.70 -15.92 8.68
N GLY A 135 1.23 -15.62 7.48
CA GLY A 135 2.65 -15.38 7.27
C GLY A 135 3.48 -16.65 7.05
N ASN A 136 2.83 -17.82 6.90
CA ASN A 136 3.55 -19.08 6.71
C ASN A 136 3.99 -19.26 5.25
N GLU A 137 5.25 -19.67 5.07
CA GLU A 137 5.77 -20.03 3.76
C GLU A 137 5.30 -21.44 3.36
N PRO A 138 5.17 -21.71 2.05
CA PRO A 138 4.95 -23.07 1.54
C PRO A 138 6.05 -24.03 2.00
N LYS A 139 5.75 -25.32 2.02
CA LYS A 139 6.71 -26.36 2.32
C LYS A 139 7.95 -26.22 1.43
N LYS A 140 9.12 -26.58 1.97
CA LYS A 140 10.42 -26.40 1.29
C LYS A 140 10.46 -27.02 -0.10
N GLU A 141 9.81 -28.17 -0.27
CA GLU A 141 9.80 -28.96 -1.51
C GLU A 141 9.11 -28.22 -2.67
N VAL A 142 8.03 -27.47 -2.39
CA VAL A 142 7.22 -26.74 -3.39
C VAL A 142 7.46 -25.23 -3.40
N ARG A 143 8.37 -24.74 -2.59
CA ARG A 143 8.62 -23.31 -2.41
C ARG A 143 8.97 -22.59 -3.72
N LYS A 144 9.64 -23.25 -4.63
CA LYS A 144 9.98 -22.70 -5.94
C LYS A 144 8.75 -22.33 -6.77
N ASP A 145 7.69 -23.12 -6.66
CA ASP A 145 6.45 -22.94 -7.40
C ASP A 145 5.63 -21.71 -6.90
N TYR A 146 5.96 -21.21 -5.72
CA TYR A 146 5.35 -20.02 -5.12
C TYR A 146 6.22 -18.78 -5.22
N THR A 147 7.33 -18.84 -5.91
CA THR A 147 8.32 -17.75 -5.98
C THR A 147 8.19 -16.95 -7.26
N LEU A 148 8.11 -15.63 -7.14
CA LEU A 148 8.21 -14.69 -8.26
C LEU A 148 9.60 -14.07 -8.28
N LYS A 149 10.15 -13.89 -9.49
CA LYS A 149 11.47 -13.29 -9.73
C LYS A 149 11.34 -11.90 -10.31
N LYS A 150 12.14 -10.96 -9.82
CA LYS A 150 12.24 -9.60 -10.35
C LYS A 150 12.85 -9.60 -11.75
N ILE A 151 12.22 -8.86 -12.67
CA ILE A 151 12.64 -8.78 -14.08
C ILE A 151 13.02 -7.35 -14.52
N GLY A 152 13.07 -6.43 -13.62
CA GLY A 152 13.44 -5.04 -13.92
C GLY A 152 13.08 -4.10 -12.80
#